data_fe54dfba525f481bbbe4d43ee515f09d
#
_entry.id   fe54dfba525f481bbbe4d43ee515f09d
#
_cell.length_a   1.000
_cell.length_b   1.000
_cell.length_c   1.000
_cell.angle_alpha   90.00
_cell.angle_beta   90.00
_cell.angle_gamma   90.00
#
_symmetry.space_group_name_H-M   'P 1'
#
loop_
_entity.id
_entity.type
_entity.pdbx_description
1 polymer ?
#
loop_
_entity_poly.entity_id
_entity_poly.type
_entity_poly.pdbx_seq_one_letter_code
_entity_poly.pdbx_strand_id
1 'polypeptide(L)'
;EIASCLVGSEMCIRDRIYDIARNILEGNGFSGGMCYSFESPKVFDKLLLDKDDPMRQAIQIMNPLGEDYSVMRTTSLNGMLTSLATNYNRRNKNVRLYELGNIYLPKQTPVTELPEERMQFTLGMYGEGDFYTMKGVVEELFDKLGMHEKAEYDPSDKKPFLHPGRQADIVYHGNVIGYLGEIHPTVAANYAIKERVYVAVLDMPYICLLYTSDAADEED
;
A
#
# COMPACT_ATOMS: atom_id res chain seq x y z
N GLU A 1 24.97 22.42 -13.95
CA GLU A 1 23.63 23.03 -14.22
C GLU A 1 22.63 22.03 -14.80
N ILE A 2 23.04 21.11 -15.71
CA ILE A 2 22.16 20.09 -16.30
C ILE A 2 21.64 19.09 -15.24
N ALA A 3 22.47 18.72 -14.26
CA ALA A 3 22.08 17.79 -13.19
C ALA A 3 20.99 18.35 -12.24
N SER A 4 20.96 19.66 -12.01
CA SER A 4 19.94 20.28 -11.15
C SER A 4 18.56 20.38 -11.83
N CYS A 5 18.53 20.46 -13.17
CA CYS A 5 17.29 20.43 -13.95
C CYS A 5 16.66 19.02 -13.94
N LEU A 6 17.48 17.96 -14.01
CA LEU A 6 17.00 16.57 -13.97
C LEU A 6 16.38 16.22 -12.61
N VAL A 7 17.01 16.61 -11.51
CA VAL A 7 16.45 16.40 -10.15
C VAL A 7 15.12 17.14 -9.99
N GLY A 8 14.97 18.34 -10.53
CA GLY A 8 13.71 19.08 -10.52
C GLY A 8 12.61 18.42 -11.35
N SER A 9 12.95 17.83 -12.50
CA SER A 9 11.98 17.16 -13.38
C SER A 9 11.46 15.85 -12.78
N GLU A 10 12.31 15.02 -12.20
CA GLU A 10 11.89 13.79 -11.52
C GLU A 10 10.95 14.06 -10.33
N MET A 11 11.24 15.08 -9.53
CA MET A 11 10.38 15.49 -8.44
C MET A 11 9.01 15.98 -8.95
N CYS A 12 8.99 16.78 -10.02
CA CYS A 12 7.74 17.25 -10.64
C CYS A 12 6.91 16.10 -11.24
N ILE A 13 7.57 15.11 -11.87
CA ILE A 13 6.89 13.93 -12.42
C ILE A 13 6.26 13.12 -11.30
N ARG A 14 6.97 12.84 -10.23
CA ARG A 14 6.48 12.12 -9.07
C ARG A 14 5.28 12.82 -8.42
N ASP A 15 5.37 14.14 -8.21
CA ASP A 15 4.28 14.92 -7.63
C ASP A 15 3.04 14.90 -8.53
N ARG A 16 3.24 14.96 -9.87
CA ARG A 16 2.13 14.84 -10.83
C ARG A 16 1.45 13.48 -10.77
N ILE A 17 2.20 12.38 -10.65
CA ILE A 17 1.66 11.03 -10.49
C ILE A 17 0.79 10.96 -9.21
N TYR A 18 1.28 11.54 -8.11
CA TYR A 18 0.54 11.57 -6.85
C TYR A 18 -0.75 12.39 -6.94
N ASP A 19 -0.74 13.50 -7.64
CA ASP A 19 -1.93 14.32 -7.86
C ASP A 19 -2.95 13.61 -8.75
N ILE A 20 -2.52 12.95 -9.82
CA ILE A 20 -3.39 12.11 -10.66
C ILE A 20 -4.02 11.00 -9.82
N ALA A 21 -3.23 10.25 -9.07
CA ALA A 21 -3.70 9.16 -8.24
C ALA A 21 -4.71 9.63 -7.19
N ARG A 22 -4.43 10.76 -6.52
CA ARG A 22 -5.33 11.37 -5.56
C ARG A 22 -6.67 11.75 -6.19
N ASN A 23 -6.65 12.45 -7.31
CA ASN A 23 -7.86 12.89 -8.00
C ASN A 23 -8.76 11.72 -8.41
N ILE A 24 -8.18 10.63 -8.90
CA ILE A 24 -8.93 9.42 -9.27
C ILE A 24 -9.56 8.77 -8.04
N LEU A 25 -8.81 8.61 -6.97
CA LEU A 25 -9.34 7.98 -5.76
C LEU A 25 -10.43 8.81 -5.10
N GLU A 26 -10.24 10.13 -5.02
CA GLU A 26 -11.27 11.03 -4.51
C GLU A 26 -12.51 11.01 -5.40
N GLY A 27 -12.34 10.93 -6.73
CA GLY A 27 -13.44 10.75 -7.69
C GLY A 27 -14.19 9.42 -7.50
N ASN A 28 -13.50 8.37 -7.03
CA ASN A 28 -14.09 7.08 -6.67
C ASN A 28 -14.59 7.01 -5.22
N GLY A 29 -14.67 8.14 -4.53
CA GLY A 29 -15.21 8.24 -3.19
C GLY A 29 -14.26 7.81 -2.08
N PHE A 30 -12.97 7.70 -2.35
CA PHE A 30 -11.96 7.48 -1.32
C PHE A 30 -11.60 8.79 -0.63
N SER A 31 -11.30 8.71 0.66
CA SER A 31 -10.79 9.82 1.46
C SER A 31 -9.33 9.56 1.82
N GLY A 32 -8.48 10.58 1.66
CA GLY A 32 -7.08 10.51 2.02
C GLY A 32 -6.87 10.46 3.54
N GLY A 33 -5.98 9.61 3.99
CA GLY A 33 -5.55 9.49 5.37
C GLY A 33 -4.03 9.51 5.50
N MET A 34 -3.56 9.77 6.72
CA MET A 34 -2.16 9.68 7.08
C MET A 34 -2.05 8.90 8.39
N CYS A 35 -1.30 7.80 8.37
CA CYS A 35 -1.07 6.96 9.53
C CYS A 35 0.35 7.17 10.06
N TYR A 36 0.57 6.83 11.33
CA TYR A 36 1.92 6.86 11.90
C TYR A 36 2.84 5.83 11.24
N SER A 37 4.11 6.22 11.07
CA SER A 37 5.17 5.32 10.62
C SER A 37 5.68 4.39 11.73
N PHE A 38 5.21 4.57 12.94
CA PHE A 38 5.58 3.79 14.12
C PHE A 38 4.45 2.85 14.50
N GLU A 39 4.79 1.63 14.86
CA GLU A 39 3.80 0.63 15.24
C GLU A 39 4.31 -0.33 16.31
N SER A 40 3.43 -1.16 16.82
CA SER A 40 3.76 -2.23 17.76
C SER A 40 4.25 -3.46 17.03
N PRO A 41 5.25 -4.20 17.52
CA PRO A 41 5.62 -5.51 16.99
C PRO A 41 4.48 -6.53 17.00
N LYS A 42 3.44 -6.32 17.82
CA LYS A 42 2.23 -7.16 17.88
C LYS A 42 1.41 -7.12 16.59
N VAL A 43 1.66 -6.14 15.72
CA VAL A 43 1.02 -6.02 14.40
C VAL A 43 1.25 -7.25 13.54
N PHE A 44 2.46 -7.80 13.57
CA PHE A 44 2.81 -8.95 12.76
C PHE A 44 1.98 -10.20 13.11
N ASP A 45 1.66 -10.38 14.39
CA ASP A 45 0.76 -11.45 14.84
C ASP A 45 -0.70 -11.17 14.45
N LYS A 46 -1.15 -9.90 14.51
CA LYS A 46 -2.48 -9.51 14.04
C LYS A 46 -2.67 -9.77 12.55
N LEU A 47 -1.61 -9.62 11.75
CA LEU A 47 -1.59 -9.87 10.31
C LEU A 47 -1.32 -11.34 9.96
N LEU A 48 -1.21 -12.22 10.95
CA LEU A 48 -0.96 -13.66 10.79
C LEU A 48 0.36 -13.98 10.06
N LEU A 49 1.34 -13.09 10.15
CA LEU A 49 2.64 -13.34 9.54
C LEU A 49 3.38 -14.48 10.26
N ASP A 50 4.02 -15.35 9.50
CA ASP A 50 4.87 -16.41 10.05
C ASP A 50 6.05 -15.82 10.82
N LYS A 51 6.63 -16.61 11.75
CA LYS A 51 7.72 -16.13 12.60
C LYS A 51 8.96 -15.70 11.81
N ASP A 52 9.18 -16.33 10.67
CA ASP A 52 10.34 -16.09 9.81
C ASP A 52 10.02 -15.13 8.65
N ASP A 53 8.83 -14.51 8.65
CA ASP A 53 8.42 -13.59 7.61
C ASP A 53 9.35 -12.35 7.59
N PRO A 54 9.90 -11.97 6.42
CA PRO A 54 10.77 -10.81 6.29
C PRO A 54 10.16 -9.51 6.80
N MET A 55 8.83 -9.35 6.73
CA MET A 55 8.14 -8.16 7.25
C MET A 55 8.28 -7.98 8.76
N ARG A 56 8.65 -9.05 9.50
CA ARG A 56 8.94 -8.97 10.95
C ARG A 56 10.30 -8.35 11.26
N GLN A 57 11.16 -8.20 10.26
CA GLN A 57 12.46 -7.56 10.42
C GLN A 57 12.27 -6.03 10.44
N ALA A 58 11.69 -5.52 11.51
CA ALA A 58 11.41 -4.10 11.67
C ALA A 58 12.53 -3.38 12.43
N ILE A 59 12.74 -2.12 12.09
CA ILE A 59 13.71 -1.24 12.74
C ILE A 59 13.20 -0.88 14.12
N GLN A 60 14.00 -1.15 15.15
CA GLN A 60 13.69 -0.77 16.52
C GLN A 60 13.99 0.72 16.76
N ILE A 61 13.07 1.41 17.42
CA ILE A 61 13.23 2.81 17.80
C ILE A 61 13.93 2.87 19.15
N MET A 62 15.02 3.63 19.26
CA MET A 62 15.80 3.73 20.51
C MET A 62 15.00 4.38 21.65
N ASN A 63 14.19 5.40 21.34
CA ASN A 63 13.41 6.15 22.32
C ASN A 63 11.92 6.11 21.96
N PRO A 64 11.26 4.95 22.04
CA PRO A 64 9.86 4.82 21.63
C PRO A 64 8.93 5.57 22.59
N LEU A 65 7.83 6.09 22.06
CA LEU A 65 6.75 6.71 22.87
C LEU A 65 5.98 5.69 23.73
N GLY A 66 6.29 4.41 23.59
CA GLY A 66 5.71 3.28 24.28
C GLY A 66 5.85 2.01 23.44
N GLU A 67 5.47 0.87 24.00
CA GLU A 67 5.56 -0.43 23.29
C GLU A 67 4.76 -0.44 21.98
N ASP A 68 3.65 0.29 21.94
CA ASP A 68 2.78 0.35 20.77
C ASP A 68 3.35 1.19 19.61
N TYR A 69 4.49 1.87 19.83
CA TYR A 69 5.17 2.72 18.85
C TYR A 69 6.69 2.46 18.86
N SER A 70 7.08 1.20 18.99
CA SER A 70 8.47 0.81 19.23
C SER A 70 9.22 0.36 17.98
N VAL A 71 8.55 0.16 16.86
CA VAL A 71 9.18 -0.21 15.59
C VAL A 71 8.70 0.65 14.44
N MET A 72 9.56 0.79 13.42
CA MET A 72 9.16 1.39 12.15
C MET A 72 8.31 0.39 11.35
N ARG A 73 7.25 0.87 10.68
CA ARG A 73 6.37 0.03 9.88
C ARG A 73 7.08 -0.55 8.67
N THR A 74 6.91 -1.84 8.45
CA THR A 74 7.35 -2.57 7.24
C THR A 74 6.23 -2.79 6.24
N THR A 75 5.01 -2.41 6.59
CA THR A 75 3.82 -2.39 5.74
C THR A 75 2.89 -1.25 6.16
N SER A 76 2.22 -0.64 5.21
CA SER A 76 1.19 0.39 5.46
C SER A 76 -0.17 -0.21 5.87
N LEU A 77 -0.32 -1.54 5.77
CA LEU A 77 -1.60 -2.23 5.93
C LEU A 77 -2.18 -2.09 7.35
N ASN A 78 -1.34 -2.14 8.40
CA ASN A 78 -1.81 -1.99 9.78
C ASN A 78 -2.45 -0.62 10.03
N GLY A 79 -1.83 0.46 9.56
CA GLY A 79 -2.39 1.80 9.68
C GLY A 79 -3.75 1.92 8.97
N MET A 80 -3.85 1.37 7.76
CA MET A 80 -5.09 1.32 6.99
C MET A 80 -6.18 0.54 7.74
N LEU A 81 -5.90 -0.67 8.21
CA LEU A 81 -6.86 -1.49 8.94
C LEU A 81 -7.30 -0.85 10.26
N THR A 82 -6.39 -0.17 10.96
CA THR A 82 -6.71 0.58 12.18
C THR A 82 -7.64 1.76 11.90
N SER A 83 -7.41 2.46 10.79
CA SER A 83 -8.26 3.57 10.36
C SER A 83 -9.64 3.09 9.94
N LEU A 84 -9.73 1.99 9.20
CA LEU A 84 -11.01 1.35 8.86
C LEU A 84 -11.75 0.87 10.12
N ALA A 85 -11.05 0.24 11.07
CA ALA A 85 -11.62 -0.21 12.34
C ALA A 85 -12.18 0.96 13.16
N THR A 86 -11.48 2.09 13.19
CA THR A 86 -11.93 3.30 13.88
C THR A 86 -13.24 3.82 13.28
N ASN A 87 -13.34 3.84 11.96
CA ASN A 87 -14.57 4.24 11.26
C ASN A 87 -15.70 3.21 11.50
N TYR A 88 -15.39 1.92 11.46
CA TYR A 88 -16.35 0.85 11.74
C TYR A 88 -16.94 0.96 13.14
N ASN A 89 -16.10 1.20 14.15
CA ASN A 89 -16.53 1.39 15.54
C ASN A 89 -17.40 2.65 15.72
N ARG A 90 -17.23 3.66 14.87
CA ARG A 90 -18.08 4.86 14.79
C ARG A 90 -19.37 4.63 14.00
N ARG A 91 -19.61 3.41 13.54
CA ARG A 91 -20.81 2.99 12.79
C ARG A 91 -20.94 3.66 11.40
N ASN A 92 -19.84 4.08 10.81
CA ASN A 92 -19.81 4.47 9.41
C ASN A 92 -20.02 3.22 8.56
N LYS A 93 -21.05 3.22 7.70
CA LYS A 93 -21.47 2.01 6.96
C LYS A 93 -20.61 1.71 5.75
N ASN A 94 -20.24 2.75 5.01
CA ASN A 94 -19.49 2.66 3.77
C ASN A 94 -18.25 3.53 3.91
N VAL A 95 -17.07 2.91 3.86
CA VAL A 95 -15.81 3.62 4.07
C VAL A 95 -14.81 3.21 2.99
N ARG A 96 -14.22 4.19 2.34
CA ARG A 96 -13.13 4.04 1.38
C ARG A 96 -12.02 4.99 1.76
N LEU A 97 -10.87 4.46 2.08
CA LEU A 97 -9.69 5.23 2.50
C LEU A 97 -8.50 4.91 1.62
N TYR A 98 -7.64 5.91 1.41
CA TYR A 98 -6.33 5.70 0.84
C TYR A 98 -5.25 6.40 1.66
N GLU A 99 -4.04 5.88 1.60
CA GLU A 99 -2.85 6.47 2.18
C GLU A 99 -1.69 6.37 1.19
N LEU A 100 -0.94 7.44 1.07
CA LEU A 100 0.37 7.44 0.44
C LEU A 100 1.42 7.60 1.55
N GLY A 101 2.19 6.57 1.82
CA GLY A 101 3.10 6.57 2.95
C GLY A 101 4.30 5.66 2.79
N ASN A 102 5.41 6.04 3.42
CA ASN A 102 6.63 5.25 3.39
C ASN A 102 6.54 4.05 4.34
N ILE A 103 7.11 2.94 3.90
CA ILE A 103 7.54 1.82 4.73
C ILE A 103 9.06 1.81 4.82
N TYR A 104 9.59 1.13 5.82
CA TYR A 104 11.02 1.18 6.16
C TYR A 104 11.56 -0.24 6.25
N LEU A 105 12.35 -0.64 5.26
CA LEU A 105 12.89 -1.99 5.14
C LEU A 105 14.38 -1.97 5.51
N PRO A 106 14.78 -2.62 6.62
CA PRO A 106 16.19 -2.71 6.96
C PRO A 106 16.90 -3.61 5.95
N LYS A 107 18.07 -3.19 5.46
CA LYS A 107 18.91 -4.02 4.59
C LYS A 107 19.58 -5.15 5.36
N GLN A 108 19.82 -4.94 6.65
CA GLN A 108 20.37 -5.92 7.57
C GLN A 108 19.95 -5.62 9.02
N THR A 109 19.98 -6.64 9.85
CA THR A 109 19.76 -6.54 11.30
C THR A 109 20.97 -7.16 12.04
N PRO A 110 21.62 -6.43 12.99
CA PRO A 110 21.30 -5.07 13.46
C PRO A 110 21.51 -4.01 12.37
N VAL A 111 20.72 -2.92 12.45
CA VAL A 111 20.76 -1.83 11.47
C VAL A 111 22.07 -1.05 11.59
N THR A 112 22.90 -1.05 10.56
CA THR A 112 24.19 -0.33 10.50
C THR A 112 24.23 0.73 9.39
N GLU A 113 23.24 0.75 8.51
CA GLU A 113 23.10 1.71 7.42
C GLU A 113 21.64 2.16 7.30
N LEU A 114 21.40 3.22 6.53
CA LEU A 114 20.04 3.72 6.30
C LEU A 114 19.17 2.64 5.64
N PRO A 115 17.92 2.47 6.11
CA PRO A 115 16.99 1.52 5.53
C PRO A 115 16.58 1.94 4.12
N GLU A 116 16.02 1.02 3.38
CA GLU A 116 15.26 1.34 2.19
C GLU A 116 13.92 1.98 2.61
N GLU A 117 13.71 3.22 2.18
CA GLU A 117 12.41 3.89 2.31
C GLU A 117 11.63 3.67 1.02
N ARG A 118 10.55 2.95 1.12
CA ARG A 118 9.71 2.61 -0.04
C ARG A 118 8.32 3.19 0.15
N MET A 119 7.88 4.00 -0.80
CA MET A 119 6.55 4.57 -0.77
C MET A 119 5.53 3.57 -1.29
N GLN A 120 4.46 3.37 -0.51
CA GLN A 120 3.33 2.55 -0.87
C GLN A 120 2.06 3.39 -0.99
N PHE A 121 1.25 3.04 -1.97
CA PHE A 121 -0.11 3.53 -2.11
C PHE A 121 -1.05 2.45 -1.62
N THR A 122 -1.71 2.69 -0.51
CA THR A 122 -2.57 1.70 0.16
C THR A 122 -4.00 2.16 0.13
N LEU A 123 -4.87 1.32 -0.41
CA LEU A 123 -6.30 1.51 -0.45
C LEU A 123 -6.96 0.50 0.48
N GLY A 124 -8.04 0.93 1.13
CA GLY A 124 -8.86 0.04 1.94
C GLY A 124 -10.32 0.45 1.92
N MET A 125 -11.22 -0.51 1.89
CA MET A 125 -12.65 -0.25 1.92
C MET A 125 -13.43 -1.37 2.60
N TYR A 126 -14.60 -1.02 3.13
CA TYR A 126 -15.65 -1.93 3.55
C TYR A 126 -17.04 -1.31 3.28
N GLY A 127 -18.09 -2.11 3.37
CA GLY A 127 -19.46 -1.73 3.08
C GLY A 127 -19.84 -1.99 1.62
N GLU A 128 -20.21 -0.96 0.88
CA GLU A 128 -20.55 -1.11 -0.53
C GLU A 128 -19.32 -1.36 -1.40
N GLY A 129 -19.38 -2.40 -2.21
CA GLY A 129 -18.32 -2.82 -3.12
C GLY A 129 -17.74 -4.17 -2.74
N ASP A 130 -16.93 -4.68 -3.63
CA ASP A 130 -16.32 -6.00 -3.56
C ASP A 130 -14.89 -6.01 -4.12
N PHE A 131 -14.33 -7.20 -4.32
CA PHE A 131 -13.03 -7.39 -4.96
C PHE A 131 -12.95 -6.71 -6.33
N TYR A 132 -14.00 -6.83 -7.14
CA TYR A 132 -14.02 -6.25 -8.50
C TYR A 132 -14.15 -4.73 -8.47
N THR A 133 -14.81 -4.17 -7.46
CA THR A 133 -14.84 -2.72 -7.23
C THR A 133 -13.42 -2.20 -6.94
N MET A 134 -12.68 -2.84 -6.04
CA MET A 134 -11.29 -2.47 -5.76
C MET A 134 -10.40 -2.63 -7.00
N LYS A 135 -10.55 -3.75 -7.72
CA LYS A 135 -9.82 -4.01 -8.96
C LYS A 135 -10.09 -2.93 -10.01
N GLY A 136 -11.35 -2.55 -10.21
CA GLY A 136 -11.73 -1.50 -11.17
C GLY A 136 -11.11 -0.14 -10.86
N VAL A 137 -11.01 0.23 -9.57
CA VAL A 137 -10.34 1.47 -9.14
C VAL A 137 -8.84 1.42 -9.45
N VAL A 138 -8.19 0.27 -9.22
CA VAL A 138 -6.77 0.09 -9.55
C VAL A 138 -6.55 0.15 -11.07
N GLU A 139 -7.42 -0.47 -11.86
CA GLU A 139 -7.35 -0.44 -13.33
C GLU A 139 -7.55 0.99 -13.87
N GLU A 140 -8.51 1.74 -13.33
CA GLU A 140 -8.70 3.14 -13.70
C GLU A 140 -7.47 4.00 -13.35
N LEU A 141 -6.87 3.74 -12.19
CA LEU A 141 -5.63 4.42 -11.78
C LEU A 141 -4.51 4.17 -12.80
N PHE A 142 -4.30 2.93 -13.21
CA PHE A 142 -3.28 2.57 -14.19
C PHE A 142 -3.55 3.17 -15.57
N ASP A 143 -4.80 3.14 -16.04
CA ASP A 143 -5.22 3.78 -17.30
C ASP A 143 -4.87 5.28 -17.32
N LYS A 144 -5.18 5.99 -16.23
CA LYS A 144 -4.92 7.44 -16.12
C LYS A 144 -3.45 7.78 -15.89
N LEU A 145 -2.67 6.84 -15.41
CA LEU A 145 -1.21 6.95 -15.33
C LEU A 145 -0.52 6.61 -16.66
N GLY A 146 -1.28 6.32 -17.72
CA GLY A 146 -0.72 6.03 -19.04
C GLY A 146 -0.09 4.65 -19.16
N MET A 147 -0.42 3.73 -18.28
CA MET A 147 0.01 2.33 -18.41
C MET A 147 -0.76 1.67 -19.55
N HIS A 148 -0.17 1.67 -20.75
CA HIS A 148 -0.85 1.27 -22.00
C HIS A 148 -1.17 -0.22 -22.08
N GLU A 149 -0.39 -1.05 -21.40
CA GLU A 149 -0.68 -2.47 -21.30
C GLU A 149 -1.53 -2.75 -20.06
N LYS A 150 -2.36 -3.79 -20.16
CA LYS A 150 -3.17 -4.20 -19.02
C LYS A 150 -2.32 -4.94 -18.00
N ALA A 151 -2.41 -4.51 -16.74
CA ALA A 151 -1.83 -5.26 -15.64
C ALA A 151 -2.50 -6.65 -15.55
N GLU A 152 -1.69 -7.66 -15.32
CA GLU A 152 -2.14 -9.01 -15.05
C GLU A 152 -2.43 -9.17 -13.56
N TYR A 153 -3.39 -10.03 -13.24
CA TYR A 153 -3.78 -10.31 -11.84
C TYR A 153 -3.59 -11.80 -11.59
N ASP A 154 -2.41 -12.13 -11.07
CA ASP A 154 -2.06 -13.52 -10.78
C ASP A 154 -2.68 -13.96 -9.45
N PRO A 155 -3.52 -15.02 -9.46
CA PRO A 155 -4.02 -15.59 -8.21
C PRO A 155 -2.85 -15.98 -7.29
N SER A 156 -2.90 -15.52 -6.07
CA SER A 156 -1.88 -15.79 -5.07
C SER A 156 -2.54 -16.32 -3.80
N ASP A 157 -1.84 -17.15 -3.05
CA ASP A 157 -2.21 -17.61 -1.70
C ASP A 157 -1.12 -17.31 -0.67
N LYS A 158 -0.12 -16.52 -1.08
CA LYS A 158 1.12 -16.30 -0.33
C LYS A 158 1.00 -15.29 0.80
N LYS A 159 -0.08 -14.50 0.82
CA LYS A 159 -0.26 -13.45 1.83
C LYS A 159 -1.22 -13.91 2.92
N PRO A 160 -0.72 -14.27 4.12
CA PRO A 160 -1.54 -14.86 5.19
C PRO A 160 -2.59 -13.88 5.73
N PHE A 161 -2.39 -12.58 5.55
CA PHE A 161 -3.33 -11.55 5.95
C PHE A 161 -4.49 -11.35 4.97
N LEU A 162 -4.45 -11.99 3.79
CA LEU A 162 -5.52 -11.97 2.79
C LEU A 162 -6.25 -13.31 2.75
N HIS A 163 -7.49 -13.28 2.27
CA HIS A 163 -8.31 -14.46 2.08
C HIS A 163 -7.71 -15.36 0.97
N PRO A 164 -7.43 -16.64 1.22
CA PRO A 164 -6.65 -17.49 0.28
C PRO A 164 -7.29 -17.65 -1.10
N GLY A 165 -8.62 -17.53 -1.20
CA GLY A 165 -9.32 -17.62 -2.50
C GLY A 165 -9.71 -16.26 -3.11
N ARG A 166 -9.29 -15.13 -2.52
CA ARG A 166 -9.68 -13.78 -2.96
C ARG A 166 -8.52 -12.81 -2.83
N GLN A 167 -7.39 -13.17 -3.38
CA GLN A 167 -6.19 -12.34 -3.47
C GLN A 167 -5.52 -12.54 -4.81
N ALA A 168 -4.84 -11.51 -5.27
CA ALA A 168 -4.04 -11.55 -6.47
C ALA A 168 -2.83 -10.63 -6.33
N ASP A 169 -1.72 -11.06 -6.89
CA ASP A 169 -0.59 -10.18 -7.17
C ASP A 169 -0.88 -9.39 -8.44
N ILE A 170 -0.51 -8.11 -8.44
CA ILE A 170 -0.64 -7.23 -9.58
C ILE A 170 0.69 -7.26 -10.30
N VAL A 171 0.68 -7.76 -11.54
CA VAL A 171 1.88 -7.93 -12.36
C VAL A 171 1.83 -7.01 -13.56
N TYR A 172 2.91 -6.30 -13.82
CA TYR A 172 3.08 -5.47 -15.00
C TYR A 172 4.48 -5.68 -15.57
N HIS A 173 4.57 -5.97 -16.87
CA HIS A 173 5.82 -6.33 -17.56
C HIS A 173 6.62 -7.43 -16.82
N GLY A 174 5.91 -8.44 -16.29
CA GLY A 174 6.52 -9.56 -15.55
C GLY A 174 7.01 -9.23 -14.14
N ASN A 175 6.77 -8.03 -13.64
CA ASN A 175 7.16 -7.60 -12.30
C ASN A 175 5.93 -7.41 -11.40
N VAL A 176 6.03 -7.87 -10.16
CA VAL A 176 4.97 -7.64 -9.16
C VAL A 176 5.08 -6.19 -8.68
N ILE A 177 4.07 -5.39 -8.99
CA ILE A 177 3.98 -3.96 -8.65
C ILE A 177 3.03 -3.69 -7.48
N GLY A 178 2.39 -4.72 -6.97
CA GLY A 178 1.44 -4.61 -5.86
C GLY A 178 0.63 -5.87 -5.66
N TYR A 179 -0.38 -5.76 -4.83
CA TYR A 179 -1.36 -6.82 -4.60
C TYR A 179 -2.70 -6.24 -4.21
N LEU A 180 -3.75 -7.03 -4.39
CA LEU A 180 -5.08 -6.69 -3.89
C LEU A 180 -5.81 -7.95 -3.38
N GLY A 181 -6.78 -7.75 -2.50
CA GLY A 181 -7.56 -8.86 -1.99
C GLY A 181 -8.54 -8.50 -0.90
N GLU A 182 -9.33 -9.49 -0.50
CA GLU A 182 -10.15 -9.46 0.71
C GLU A 182 -9.25 -9.79 1.91
N ILE A 183 -9.38 -9.03 2.98
CA ILE A 183 -8.67 -9.30 4.25
C ILE A 183 -9.15 -10.63 4.81
N HIS A 184 -8.22 -11.43 5.33
CA HIS A 184 -8.54 -12.71 5.98
C HIS A 184 -9.52 -12.49 7.15
N PRO A 185 -10.60 -13.29 7.30
CA PRO A 185 -11.59 -13.08 8.35
C PRO A 185 -11.00 -13.00 9.75
N THR A 186 -9.98 -13.80 10.04
CA THR A 186 -9.26 -13.75 11.33
C THR A 186 -8.55 -12.41 11.52
N VAL A 187 -7.91 -11.88 10.47
CA VAL A 187 -7.27 -10.56 10.54
C VAL A 187 -8.32 -9.47 10.76
N ALA A 188 -9.42 -9.48 10.00
CA ALA A 188 -10.52 -8.54 10.22
C ALA A 188 -11.04 -8.59 11.67
N ALA A 189 -11.18 -9.80 12.25
CA ALA A 189 -11.56 -9.99 13.65
C ALA A 189 -10.51 -9.43 14.63
N ASN A 190 -9.20 -9.54 14.33
CA ASN A 190 -8.13 -8.96 15.14
C ASN A 190 -8.18 -7.41 15.19
N TYR A 191 -8.83 -6.79 14.21
CA TYR A 191 -9.15 -5.35 14.17
C TYR A 191 -10.59 -5.04 14.56
N ALA A 192 -11.35 -6.03 15.09
CA ALA A 192 -12.75 -5.89 15.49
C ALA A 192 -13.70 -5.45 14.35
N ILE A 193 -13.36 -5.74 13.10
CA ILE A 193 -14.23 -5.52 11.95
C ILE A 193 -14.94 -6.83 11.62
N LYS A 194 -16.27 -6.79 11.54
CA LYS A 194 -17.10 -7.96 11.24
C LYS A 194 -17.54 -8.03 9.77
N GLU A 195 -17.29 -6.98 9.02
CA GLU A 195 -17.58 -6.91 7.59
C GLU A 195 -16.39 -7.34 6.76
N ARG A 196 -16.64 -7.62 5.49
CA ARG A 196 -15.56 -7.88 4.53
C ARG A 196 -14.80 -6.58 4.26
N VAL A 197 -13.50 -6.68 4.31
CA VAL A 197 -12.58 -5.56 4.02
C VAL A 197 -11.78 -5.92 2.77
N TYR A 198 -11.72 -4.99 1.84
CA TYR A 198 -10.91 -5.14 0.63
C TYR A 198 -9.79 -4.11 0.67
N VAL A 199 -8.62 -4.54 0.25
CA VAL A 199 -7.42 -3.69 0.22
C VAL A 199 -6.67 -3.85 -1.09
N ALA A 200 -5.96 -2.80 -1.47
CA ALA A 200 -4.92 -2.86 -2.49
C ALA A 200 -3.69 -2.11 -1.99
N VAL A 201 -2.52 -2.64 -2.28
CA VAL A 201 -1.23 -2.00 -1.94
C VAL A 201 -0.39 -1.97 -3.21
N LEU A 202 0.04 -0.78 -3.60
CA LEU A 202 0.81 -0.54 -4.82
C LEU A 202 2.19 0.01 -4.46
N ASP A 203 3.20 -0.46 -5.17
CA ASP A 203 4.59 -0.03 -5.03
C ASP A 203 4.86 1.20 -5.91
N MET A 204 4.82 2.39 -5.32
CA MET A 204 4.90 3.65 -6.05
C MET A 204 6.24 3.90 -6.75
N PRO A 205 7.41 3.59 -6.17
CA PRO A 205 8.68 3.72 -6.89
C PRO A 205 8.69 2.99 -8.23
N TYR A 206 8.11 1.80 -8.28
CA TYR A 206 8.04 1.02 -9.51
C TYR A 206 7.11 1.65 -10.55
N ILE A 207 5.92 2.11 -10.11
CA ILE A 207 4.95 2.80 -10.96
C ILE A 207 5.55 4.11 -11.52
N CYS A 208 6.29 4.85 -10.70
CA CYS A 208 6.97 6.07 -11.16
C CYS A 208 8.03 5.79 -12.24
N LEU A 209 8.78 4.70 -12.11
CA LEU A 209 9.78 4.29 -13.12
C LEU A 209 9.12 3.94 -14.46
N LEU A 210 7.99 3.22 -14.43
CA LEU A 210 7.24 2.87 -15.63
C LEU A 210 6.71 4.11 -16.34
N TYR A 211 6.11 5.03 -15.61
CA TYR A 211 5.60 6.30 -16.15
C TYR A 211 6.69 7.13 -16.86
N THR A 212 7.92 7.10 -16.36
CA THR A 212 9.03 7.85 -16.97
C THR A 212 9.58 7.15 -18.21
N SER A 213 9.58 5.82 -18.29
CA SER A 213 10.01 5.09 -19.48
C SER A 213 9.02 5.23 -20.64
N ASP A 214 7.73 5.10 -20.37
CA ASP A 214 6.70 5.22 -21.40
C ASP A 214 6.63 6.65 -21.97
N ALA A 215 6.81 7.68 -21.14
CA ALA A 215 6.87 9.07 -21.60
C ALA A 215 8.10 9.38 -22.48
N ALA A 216 9.18 8.61 -22.36
CA ALA A 216 10.36 8.78 -23.20
C ALA A 216 10.20 8.13 -24.58
N ASP A 217 9.39 7.07 -24.68
CA ASP A 217 9.11 6.35 -25.93
C ASP A 217 8.09 7.10 -26.81
N GLU A 218 7.29 8.04 -26.26
CA GLU A 218 6.35 8.86 -27.02
C GLU A 218 6.99 10.08 -27.71
N GLU A 219 8.25 10.43 -27.38
CA GLU A 219 8.95 11.58 -27.96
C GLU A 219 9.84 11.22 -29.19
N ASP A 220 9.91 9.95 -29.59
CA ASP A 220 10.59 9.46 -30.80
C ASP A 220 9.56 9.10 -31.91
#